data_fa4ca781e45b94f85d25a36c98f80619
#
_entry.id   fa4ca781e45b94f85d25a36c98f80619
#
_cell.length_a   1.000
_cell.length_b   1.000
_cell.length_c   1.000
_cell.angle_alpha   90.00
_cell.angle_beta   90.00
_cell.angle_gamma   90.00
#
_symmetry.space_group_name_H-M   'P 1'
#
loop_
_entity.id
_entity.type
_entity.pdbx_description
1 polymer ?
#
loop_
_entity_poly.entity_id
_entity_poly.type
_entity_poly.pdbx_seq_one_letter_code
_entity_poly.pdbx_strand_id
1 'polypeptide(L)'
;MTVFTRFIALGDSMTEGMCDEIVDGNYRGWADRVADTLAKANPNFSYMNLAIRGKLLHQVIDDQIPAAVRFVTGPETLVSFHAGANDVLRPNYQAEVAFAKYEKGISDLAKTGATMIVFTVVDRVEGNGKTAQLWHERFSAFNVNVRTVANKYGATIIEADDARWMADLRFLAKDRLHLNSDGHWRLSQAVLEKLGKDFDPAWKIPLPP
;
A
#
# COMPACT_ATOMS: atom_id res chain seq x y z
N MET A 1 10.10 3.77 21.94
CA MET A 1 9.64 2.72 21.01
C MET A 1 8.17 2.93 20.76
N THR A 2 7.76 3.18 19.52
CA THR A 2 6.34 3.29 19.18
C THR A 2 5.78 1.88 19.06
N VAL A 3 4.96 1.46 20.02
CA VAL A 3 4.23 0.20 19.92
C VAL A 3 2.91 0.51 19.23
N PHE A 4 2.71 0.01 18.02
CA PHE A 4 1.42 0.18 17.34
C PHE A 4 0.33 -0.60 18.07
N THR A 5 -0.79 0.08 18.32
CA THR A 5 -1.99 -0.51 18.92
C THR A 5 -3.04 -0.83 17.87
N ARG A 6 -2.89 -0.25 16.68
CA ARG A 6 -3.84 -0.42 15.57
C ARG A 6 -3.15 -0.32 14.22
N PHE A 7 -3.64 -1.11 13.26
CA PHE A 7 -3.31 -0.96 11.85
C PHE A 7 -4.59 -0.87 11.02
N ILE A 8 -4.66 0.13 10.15
CA ILE A 8 -5.76 0.34 9.21
C ILE A 8 -5.18 0.35 7.80
N ALA A 9 -5.59 -0.58 6.96
CA ALA A 9 -5.12 -0.71 5.60
C ALA A 9 -6.15 -0.14 4.61
N LEU A 10 -5.71 0.83 3.78
CA LEU A 10 -6.52 1.50 2.76
C LEU A 10 -5.94 1.25 1.38
N GLY A 11 -6.81 1.06 0.40
CA GLY A 11 -6.37 0.88 -0.98
C GLY A 11 -7.32 0.10 -1.86
N ASP A 12 -6.73 -0.59 -2.82
CA ASP A 12 -7.43 -1.38 -3.82
C ASP A 12 -7.10 -2.89 -3.72
N SER A 13 -7.15 -3.61 -4.84
CA SER A 13 -6.93 -5.05 -4.91
C SER A 13 -5.60 -5.53 -4.32
N MET A 14 -4.54 -4.72 -4.43
CA MET A 14 -3.24 -5.09 -3.89
C MET A 14 -3.26 -5.14 -2.36
N THR A 15 -3.95 -4.20 -1.73
CA THR A 15 -4.08 -4.14 -0.26
C THR A 15 -5.19 -5.05 0.25
N GLU A 16 -6.25 -5.29 -0.53
CA GLU A 16 -7.26 -6.30 -0.23
C GLU A 16 -6.67 -7.72 -0.15
N GLY A 17 -5.52 -7.95 -0.80
CA GLY A 17 -4.85 -9.25 -0.83
C GLY A 17 -5.26 -10.13 -2.01
N MET A 18 -5.83 -9.53 -3.07
CA MET A 18 -6.32 -10.29 -4.23
C MET A 18 -5.26 -11.23 -4.80
N CYS A 19 -5.67 -12.47 -5.08
CA CYS A 19 -4.84 -13.59 -5.55
C CYS A 19 -3.92 -14.25 -4.51
N ASP A 20 -4.00 -13.86 -3.24
CA ASP A 20 -3.41 -14.62 -2.13
C ASP A 20 -4.34 -15.78 -1.71
N GLU A 21 -3.91 -16.56 -0.74
CA GLU A 21 -4.74 -17.62 -0.13
C GLU A 21 -6.02 -17.05 0.48
N ILE A 22 -7.06 -17.87 0.53
CA ILE A 22 -8.32 -17.52 1.18
C ILE A 22 -8.37 -18.13 2.57
N VAL A 23 -8.53 -17.30 3.57
CA VAL A 23 -8.71 -17.70 4.97
C VAL A 23 -10.04 -17.12 5.47
N ASP A 24 -10.91 -17.94 5.99
CA ASP A 24 -12.24 -17.54 6.49
C ASP A 24 -13.07 -16.72 5.48
N GLY A 25 -12.93 -17.07 4.20
CA GLY A 25 -13.68 -16.42 3.10
C GLY A 25 -13.10 -15.12 2.57
N ASN A 26 -11.98 -14.63 3.12
CA ASN A 26 -11.27 -13.43 2.70
C ASN A 26 -9.87 -13.74 2.18
N TYR A 27 -9.34 -12.90 1.30
CA TYR A 27 -7.93 -12.99 0.94
C TYR A 27 -7.04 -12.62 2.12
N ARG A 28 -5.96 -13.39 2.32
CA ARG A 28 -4.92 -13.09 3.28
C ARG A 28 -3.76 -12.37 2.58
N GLY A 29 -3.86 -11.06 2.47
CA GLY A 29 -2.87 -10.25 1.77
C GLY A 29 -1.63 -9.89 2.59
N TRP A 30 -0.78 -9.03 2.02
CA TRP A 30 0.39 -8.50 2.72
C TRP A 30 0.02 -7.75 4.00
N ALA A 31 -1.12 -7.03 3.99
CA ALA A 31 -1.55 -6.23 5.13
C ALA A 31 -1.94 -7.10 6.33
N ASP A 32 -2.62 -8.21 6.10
CA ASP A 32 -2.98 -9.18 7.13
C ASP A 32 -1.73 -9.81 7.75
N ARG A 33 -0.72 -10.15 6.93
CA ARG A 33 0.55 -10.71 7.40
C ARG A 33 1.36 -9.71 8.24
N VAL A 34 1.31 -8.42 7.90
CA VAL A 34 1.86 -7.34 8.74
C VAL A 34 1.10 -7.24 10.04
N ALA A 35 -0.23 -7.24 10.00
CA ALA A 35 -1.08 -7.19 11.17
C ALA A 35 -0.82 -8.35 12.14
N ASP A 36 -0.70 -9.59 11.63
CA ASP A 36 -0.35 -10.78 12.41
C ASP A 36 0.97 -10.59 13.20
N THR A 37 1.94 -9.92 12.58
CA THR A 37 3.24 -9.67 13.21
C THR A 37 3.13 -8.60 14.31
N LEU A 38 2.42 -7.52 14.03
CA LEU A 38 2.21 -6.45 15.00
C LEU A 38 1.37 -6.92 16.20
N ALA A 39 0.37 -7.77 15.95
CA ALA A 39 -0.46 -8.35 16.99
C ALA A 39 0.32 -9.24 17.99
N LYS A 40 1.37 -9.93 17.53
CA LYS A 40 2.26 -10.71 18.42
C LYS A 40 3.02 -9.83 19.42
N ALA A 41 3.29 -8.59 19.06
CA ALA A 41 3.98 -7.63 19.92
C ALA A 41 3.03 -6.91 20.89
N ASN A 42 1.72 -6.93 20.62
CA ASN A 42 0.73 -6.23 21.44
C ASN A 42 -0.60 -7.01 21.50
N PRO A 43 -0.95 -7.60 22.66
CA PRO A 43 -2.20 -8.36 22.80
C PRO A 43 -3.48 -7.52 22.64
N ASN A 44 -3.40 -6.20 22.77
CA ASN A 44 -4.52 -5.29 22.56
C ASN A 44 -4.55 -4.68 21.16
N PHE A 45 -3.79 -5.25 20.24
CA PHE A 45 -3.72 -4.77 18.86
C PHE A 45 -5.05 -5.00 18.13
N SER A 46 -5.43 -4.05 17.30
CA SER A 46 -6.61 -4.15 16.42
C SER A 46 -6.22 -3.90 14.97
N TYR A 47 -6.88 -4.57 14.06
CA TYR A 47 -6.64 -4.47 12.63
C TYR A 47 -7.94 -4.33 11.85
N MET A 48 -7.92 -3.51 10.80
CA MET A 48 -8.98 -3.49 9.80
C MET A 48 -8.38 -3.25 8.42
N ASN A 49 -8.88 -3.99 7.43
CA ASN A 49 -8.58 -3.80 6.03
C ASN A 49 -9.84 -3.25 5.34
N LEU A 50 -9.79 -2.00 4.89
CA LEU A 50 -10.88 -1.32 4.19
C LEU A 50 -10.69 -1.33 2.66
N ALA A 51 -9.60 -1.93 2.18
CA ALA A 51 -9.28 -1.97 0.77
C ALA A 51 -10.29 -2.82 -0.01
N ILE A 52 -10.64 -2.35 -1.20
CA ILE A 52 -11.58 -3.02 -2.10
C ILE A 52 -11.03 -2.97 -3.52
N ARG A 53 -10.95 -4.14 -4.15
CA ARG A 53 -10.46 -4.29 -5.53
C ARG A 53 -11.15 -3.33 -6.51
N GLY A 54 -10.39 -2.84 -7.49
CA GLY A 54 -10.89 -2.00 -8.57
C GLY A 54 -11.20 -0.56 -8.17
N LYS A 55 -11.06 -0.19 -6.90
CA LYS A 55 -11.31 1.19 -6.45
C LYS A 55 -10.32 2.15 -7.09
N LEU A 56 -10.86 3.29 -7.52
CA LEU A 56 -10.10 4.44 -7.97
C LEU A 56 -9.72 5.32 -6.77
N LEU A 57 -8.72 6.16 -6.97
CA LEU A 57 -8.18 7.04 -5.93
C LEU A 57 -9.26 7.86 -5.21
N HIS A 58 -10.18 8.48 -5.96
CA HIS A 58 -11.28 9.25 -5.36
C HIS A 58 -12.17 8.39 -4.47
N GLN A 59 -12.46 7.14 -4.85
CA GLN A 59 -13.28 6.23 -4.05
C GLN A 59 -12.59 5.80 -2.77
N VAL A 60 -11.28 5.58 -2.80
CA VAL A 60 -10.50 5.32 -1.59
C VAL A 60 -10.55 6.53 -0.66
N ILE A 61 -10.40 7.74 -1.19
CA ILE A 61 -10.41 8.99 -0.41
C ILE A 61 -11.81 9.28 0.16
N ASP A 62 -12.86 9.13 -0.65
CA ASP A 62 -14.21 9.54 -0.27
C ASP A 62 -14.93 8.49 0.61
N ASP A 63 -14.59 7.20 0.46
CA ASP A 63 -15.23 6.09 1.18
C ASP A 63 -14.38 5.61 2.36
N GLN A 64 -13.08 5.27 2.11
CA GLN A 64 -12.26 4.56 3.09
C GLN A 64 -11.62 5.50 4.12
N ILE A 65 -11.13 6.69 3.72
CA ILE A 65 -10.53 7.64 4.66
C ILE A 65 -11.53 8.07 5.74
N PRO A 66 -12.77 8.51 5.43
CA PRO A 66 -13.74 8.87 6.47
C PRO A 66 -14.10 7.72 7.41
N ALA A 67 -14.11 6.49 6.89
CA ALA A 67 -14.31 5.30 7.74
C ALA A 67 -13.12 5.07 8.68
N ALA A 68 -11.89 5.18 8.15
CA ALA A 68 -10.64 4.98 8.89
C ALA A 68 -10.43 6.00 10.02
N VAL A 69 -10.65 7.28 9.73
CA VAL A 69 -10.39 8.40 10.65
C VAL A 69 -11.10 8.25 11.99
N ARG A 70 -12.26 7.61 12.00
CA ARG A 70 -13.04 7.33 13.23
C ARG A 70 -12.29 6.45 14.23
N PHE A 71 -11.31 5.69 13.76
CA PHE A 71 -10.57 4.71 14.56
C PHE A 71 -9.12 5.12 14.80
N VAL A 72 -8.68 6.25 14.26
CA VAL A 72 -7.35 6.78 14.52
C VAL A 72 -7.32 7.40 15.92
N THR A 73 -6.35 6.98 16.73
CA THR A 73 -6.19 7.43 18.13
C THR A 73 -4.90 8.24 18.33
N GLY A 74 -4.07 8.38 17.28
CA GLY A 74 -2.81 9.10 17.33
C GLY A 74 -1.69 8.33 16.62
N PRO A 75 -0.43 8.62 16.95
CA PRO A 75 0.74 8.04 16.27
C PRO A 75 0.90 6.52 16.49
N GLU A 76 0.26 5.95 17.51
CA GLU A 76 0.20 4.50 17.71
C GLU A 76 -0.77 3.77 16.75
N THR A 77 -1.53 4.53 15.93
CA THR A 77 -2.29 3.98 14.81
C THR A 77 -1.45 4.06 13.54
N LEU A 78 -1.12 2.90 12.98
CA LEU A 78 -0.52 2.78 11.66
C LEU A 78 -1.63 2.82 10.60
N VAL A 79 -1.49 3.67 9.59
CA VAL A 79 -2.38 3.72 8.43
C VAL A 79 -1.58 3.49 7.16
N SER A 80 -1.95 2.50 6.36
CA SER A 80 -1.38 2.34 5.02
C SER A 80 -2.30 2.91 3.95
N PHE A 81 -1.72 3.55 2.95
CA PHE A 81 -2.44 4.06 1.78
C PHE A 81 -1.75 3.60 0.49
N HIS A 82 -2.41 2.69 -0.24
CA HIS A 82 -1.89 2.13 -1.48
C HIS A 82 -2.98 2.20 -2.56
N ALA A 83 -3.03 3.29 -3.31
CA ALA A 83 -4.03 3.54 -4.34
C ALA A 83 -3.46 4.42 -5.46
N GLY A 84 -4.10 4.39 -6.63
CA GLY A 84 -3.78 5.23 -7.79
C GLY A 84 -3.39 4.45 -9.04
N ALA A 85 -2.93 3.20 -8.93
CA ALA A 85 -2.61 2.38 -10.11
C ALA A 85 -3.80 2.23 -11.05
N ASN A 86 -5.01 2.02 -10.51
CA ASN A 86 -6.23 1.92 -11.29
C ASN A 86 -6.58 3.22 -12.03
N ASP A 87 -6.24 4.38 -11.48
CA ASP A 87 -6.43 5.68 -12.14
C ASP A 87 -5.46 5.85 -13.29
N VAL A 88 -4.17 5.59 -13.05
CA VAL A 88 -3.11 5.68 -14.08
C VAL A 88 -3.45 4.84 -15.30
N LEU A 89 -4.04 3.66 -15.11
CA LEU A 89 -4.45 2.74 -16.19
C LEU A 89 -5.71 3.18 -16.96
N ARG A 90 -6.37 4.28 -16.59
CA ARG A 90 -7.56 4.73 -17.31
C ARG A 90 -7.20 5.53 -18.56
N PRO A 91 -7.92 5.34 -19.68
CA PRO A 91 -7.68 6.12 -20.91
C PRO A 91 -7.79 7.63 -20.69
N ASN A 92 -8.73 8.04 -19.84
CA ASN A 92 -9.02 9.44 -19.50
C ASN A 92 -8.24 9.93 -18.27
N TYR A 93 -7.12 9.32 -17.91
CA TYR A 93 -6.27 9.75 -16.82
C TYR A 93 -5.79 11.19 -17.00
N GLN A 94 -5.91 11.97 -15.96
CA GLN A 94 -5.42 13.35 -15.88
C GLN A 94 -4.47 13.44 -14.68
N ALA A 95 -3.19 13.59 -14.95
CA ALA A 95 -2.13 13.52 -13.94
C ALA A 95 -2.34 14.54 -12.81
N GLU A 96 -2.57 15.81 -13.16
CA GLU A 96 -2.72 16.89 -12.18
C GLU A 96 -3.93 16.65 -11.25
N VAL A 97 -5.03 16.12 -11.81
CA VAL A 97 -6.22 15.79 -11.01
C VAL A 97 -5.92 14.64 -10.05
N ALA A 98 -5.21 13.61 -10.50
CA ALA A 98 -4.81 12.49 -9.66
C ALA A 98 -3.83 12.93 -8.56
N PHE A 99 -2.87 13.78 -8.89
CA PHE A 99 -1.89 14.31 -7.94
C PHE A 99 -2.55 15.14 -6.84
N ALA A 100 -3.45 16.06 -7.21
CA ALA A 100 -4.19 16.87 -6.24
C ALA A 100 -5.07 16.01 -5.32
N LYS A 101 -5.72 14.97 -5.86
CA LYS A 101 -6.52 14.02 -5.07
C LYS A 101 -5.63 13.22 -4.12
N TYR A 102 -4.50 12.70 -4.60
CA TYR A 102 -3.56 11.94 -3.79
C TYR A 102 -3.06 12.78 -2.61
N GLU A 103 -2.61 14.00 -2.89
CA GLU A 103 -2.15 14.93 -1.85
C GLU A 103 -3.26 15.25 -0.84
N LYS A 104 -4.50 15.50 -1.32
CA LYS A 104 -5.64 15.71 -0.44
C LYS A 104 -5.85 14.54 0.52
N GLY A 105 -5.85 13.30 0.01
CA GLY A 105 -6.03 12.11 0.84
C GLY A 105 -4.95 11.97 1.90
N ILE A 106 -3.69 12.12 1.53
CA ILE A 106 -2.56 12.04 2.48
C ILE A 106 -2.60 13.20 3.49
N SER A 107 -2.94 14.41 3.05
CA SER A 107 -3.12 15.56 3.95
C SER A 107 -4.22 15.31 4.98
N ASP A 108 -5.34 14.72 4.58
CA ASP A 108 -6.46 14.44 5.49
C ASP A 108 -6.07 13.35 6.50
N LEU A 109 -5.32 12.33 6.11
CA LEU A 109 -4.76 11.34 7.02
C LEU A 109 -3.72 11.95 7.97
N ALA A 110 -2.83 12.82 7.48
CA ALA A 110 -1.80 13.47 8.29
C ALA A 110 -2.39 14.31 9.45
N LYS A 111 -3.54 14.98 9.21
CA LYS A 111 -4.24 15.77 10.24
C LYS A 111 -4.72 14.93 11.42
N THR A 112 -4.85 13.61 11.24
CA THR A 112 -5.25 12.70 12.33
C THR A 112 -4.14 12.40 13.33
N GLY A 113 -2.89 12.70 12.97
CA GLY A 113 -1.71 12.34 13.76
C GLY A 113 -1.30 10.87 13.65
N ALA A 114 -1.93 10.08 12.77
CA ALA A 114 -1.56 8.68 12.53
C ALA A 114 -0.14 8.56 11.96
N THR A 115 0.54 7.47 12.27
CA THR A 115 1.74 7.06 11.53
C THR A 115 1.33 6.51 10.18
N MET A 116 1.90 7.05 9.10
CA MET A 116 1.49 6.70 7.75
C MET A 116 2.58 5.93 6.99
N ILE A 117 2.17 4.90 6.26
CA ILE A 117 2.96 4.29 5.20
C ILE A 117 2.24 4.43 3.85
N VAL A 118 2.98 4.78 2.83
CA VAL A 118 2.46 4.91 1.46
C VAL A 118 3.31 4.08 0.51
N PHE A 119 2.77 3.76 -0.64
CA PHE A 119 3.43 2.89 -1.61
C PHE A 119 3.56 3.62 -2.94
N THR A 120 4.71 3.47 -3.59
CA THR A 120 4.80 3.69 -5.02
C THR A 120 4.04 2.58 -5.76
N VAL A 121 3.52 2.89 -6.94
CA VAL A 121 2.75 1.93 -7.75
C VAL A 121 3.65 1.27 -8.78
N VAL A 122 3.50 -0.04 -8.96
CA VAL A 122 4.34 -0.81 -9.87
C VAL A 122 3.80 -0.68 -11.30
N ASP A 123 4.67 -0.27 -12.20
CA ASP A 123 4.42 -0.32 -13.62
C ASP A 123 4.59 -1.75 -14.13
N ARG A 124 3.50 -2.35 -14.61
CA ARG A 124 3.46 -3.70 -15.18
C ARG A 124 3.04 -3.71 -16.65
N VAL A 125 3.15 -2.57 -17.30
CA VAL A 125 2.83 -2.46 -18.73
C VAL A 125 3.92 -3.14 -19.53
N GLU A 126 3.53 -4.13 -20.34
CA GLU A 126 4.46 -4.84 -21.22
C GLU A 126 4.62 -4.10 -22.56
N GLY A 127 5.86 -4.18 -23.13
CA GLY A 127 6.16 -3.65 -24.43
C GLY A 127 6.89 -2.31 -24.41
N ASN A 128 7.27 -1.86 -25.60
CA ASN A 128 8.05 -0.62 -25.81
C ASN A 128 7.48 0.30 -26.92
N GLY A 129 6.27 0.01 -27.36
CA GLY A 129 5.57 0.86 -28.34
C GLY A 129 5.11 2.18 -27.73
N LYS A 130 4.67 3.12 -28.57
CA LYS A 130 4.24 4.47 -28.13
C LYS A 130 3.18 4.45 -27.00
N THR A 131 2.26 3.49 -27.07
CA THR A 131 1.22 3.35 -26.03
C THR A 131 1.81 2.87 -24.71
N ALA A 132 2.71 1.87 -24.72
CA ALA A 132 3.39 1.40 -23.54
C ALA A 132 4.25 2.51 -22.92
N GLN A 133 4.97 3.27 -23.74
CA GLN A 133 5.79 4.40 -23.30
C GLN A 133 4.93 5.45 -22.57
N LEU A 134 3.74 5.78 -23.10
CA LEU A 134 2.82 6.71 -22.42
C LEU A 134 2.42 6.21 -21.03
N TRP A 135 2.18 4.91 -20.87
CA TRP A 135 1.85 4.32 -19.56
C TRP A 135 3.05 4.38 -18.61
N HIS A 136 4.25 4.03 -19.07
CA HIS A 136 5.47 4.13 -18.28
C HIS A 136 5.71 5.56 -17.76
N GLU A 137 5.51 6.56 -18.61
CA GLU A 137 5.63 7.97 -18.23
C GLU A 137 4.59 8.35 -17.16
N ARG A 138 3.34 7.88 -17.29
CA ARG A 138 2.28 8.14 -16.31
C ARG A 138 2.59 7.50 -14.94
N PHE A 139 3.03 6.25 -14.90
CA PHE A 139 3.43 5.57 -13.67
C PHE A 139 4.61 6.27 -13.01
N SER A 140 5.63 6.61 -13.78
CA SER A 140 6.79 7.35 -13.30
C SER A 140 6.40 8.69 -12.69
N ALA A 141 5.61 9.50 -13.40
CA ALA A 141 5.14 10.79 -12.90
C ALA A 141 4.28 10.66 -11.63
N PHE A 142 3.41 9.64 -11.57
CA PHE A 142 2.61 9.37 -10.38
C PHE A 142 3.50 9.02 -9.18
N ASN A 143 4.51 8.18 -9.36
CA ASN A 143 5.45 7.78 -8.31
C ASN A 143 6.31 8.95 -7.81
N VAL A 144 6.71 9.86 -8.69
CA VAL A 144 7.37 11.12 -8.28
C VAL A 144 6.44 11.93 -7.37
N ASN A 145 5.16 12.04 -7.72
CA ASN A 145 4.17 12.72 -6.88
C ASN A 145 3.97 12.01 -5.52
N VAL A 146 3.88 10.67 -5.50
CA VAL A 146 3.80 9.89 -4.25
C VAL A 146 4.95 10.24 -3.32
N ARG A 147 6.20 10.21 -3.82
CA ARG A 147 7.39 10.54 -3.03
C ARG A 147 7.38 11.98 -2.52
N THR A 148 6.98 12.91 -3.37
CA THR A 148 6.89 14.34 -3.01
C THR A 148 5.88 14.57 -1.89
N VAL A 149 4.69 13.99 -2.01
CA VAL A 149 3.62 14.11 -1.02
C VAL A 149 3.99 13.38 0.28
N ALA A 150 4.55 12.17 0.18
CA ALA A 150 5.00 11.43 1.36
C ALA A 150 6.02 12.23 2.19
N ASN A 151 7.03 12.77 1.53
CA ASN A 151 8.04 13.61 2.20
C ASN A 151 7.43 14.87 2.81
N LYS A 152 6.48 15.51 2.13
CA LYS A 152 5.80 16.71 2.63
C LYS A 152 5.01 16.46 3.92
N TYR A 153 4.41 15.28 4.05
CA TYR A 153 3.54 14.93 5.19
C TYR A 153 4.16 13.93 6.15
N GLY A 154 5.44 13.60 6.00
CA GLY A 154 6.17 12.71 6.92
C GLY A 154 5.73 11.25 6.87
N ALA A 155 5.21 10.78 5.73
CA ALA A 155 4.84 9.38 5.56
C ALA A 155 6.06 8.53 5.19
N THR A 156 6.14 7.32 5.75
CA THR A 156 7.13 6.31 5.35
C THR A 156 6.78 5.74 3.97
N ILE A 157 7.74 5.71 3.05
CA ILE A 157 7.54 5.23 1.68
C ILE A 157 7.99 3.77 1.56
N ILE A 158 7.13 2.93 1.01
CA ILE A 158 7.47 1.59 0.52
C ILE A 158 7.69 1.69 -0.99
N GLU A 159 8.97 1.61 -1.39
CA GLU A 159 9.41 1.75 -2.77
C GLU A 159 9.12 0.47 -3.58
N ALA A 160 7.87 0.28 -3.96
CA ALA A 160 7.45 -0.91 -4.68
C ALA A 160 7.90 -0.91 -6.15
N ASP A 161 7.99 0.26 -6.79
CA ASP A 161 8.44 0.41 -8.18
C ASP A 161 9.94 0.12 -8.37
N ASP A 162 10.77 0.38 -7.36
CA ASP A 162 12.20 0.07 -7.39
C ASP A 162 12.52 -1.39 -7.01
N ALA A 163 11.54 -2.11 -6.49
CA ALA A 163 11.71 -3.48 -6.04
C ALA A 163 11.69 -4.46 -7.24
N ARG A 164 12.86 -4.83 -7.77
CA ARG A 164 12.99 -5.73 -8.94
C ARG A 164 12.17 -7.02 -8.84
N TRP A 165 12.00 -7.57 -7.64
CA TRP A 165 11.21 -8.78 -7.40
C TRP A 165 9.71 -8.57 -7.68
N MET A 166 9.20 -7.35 -7.60
CA MET A 166 7.80 -7.04 -7.90
C MET A 166 7.40 -7.31 -9.35
N ALA A 167 8.36 -7.34 -10.28
CA ALA A 167 8.16 -7.69 -11.68
C ALA A 167 8.51 -9.15 -11.99
N ASP A 168 9.04 -9.92 -11.03
CA ASP A 168 9.40 -11.32 -11.22
C ASP A 168 8.15 -12.19 -11.24
N LEU A 169 7.96 -12.96 -12.32
CA LEU A 169 6.80 -13.81 -12.54
C LEU A 169 6.56 -14.85 -11.43
N ARG A 170 7.60 -15.21 -10.67
CA ARG A 170 7.47 -16.14 -9.52
C ARG A 170 6.57 -15.56 -8.42
N PHE A 171 6.50 -14.25 -8.31
CA PHE A 171 5.69 -13.53 -7.31
C PHE A 171 4.37 -13.01 -7.85
N LEU A 172 4.07 -13.27 -9.13
CA LEU A 172 2.84 -12.83 -9.77
C LEU A 172 1.82 -13.95 -9.91
N ALA A 173 0.56 -13.59 -9.83
CA ALA A 173 -0.56 -14.45 -10.15
C ALA A 173 -0.65 -14.69 -11.67
N LYS A 174 -1.56 -15.58 -12.11
CA LYS A 174 -1.73 -15.92 -13.53
C LYS A 174 -2.09 -14.73 -14.41
N ASP A 175 -2.69 -13.70 -13.83
CA ASP A 175 -3.05 -12.46 -14.54
C ASP A 175 -1.86 -11.51 -14.77
N ARG A 176 -0.69 -11.82 -14.22
CA ARG A 176 0.55 -11.03 -14.28
C ARG A 176 0.40 -9.58 -13.77
N LEU A 177 -0.69 -9.30 -13.09
CA LEU A 177 -1.01 -7.99 -12.52
C LEU A 177 -0.90 -8.00 -10.99
N HIS A 178 -1.51 -9.00 -10.37
CA HIS A 178 -1.55 -9.12 -8.91
C HIS A 178 -0.42 -10.01 -8.39
N LEU A 179 -0.07 -9.84 -7.14
CA LEU A 179 0.85 -10.73 -6.44
C LEU A 179 0.15 -12.06 -6.14
N ASN A 180 0.88 -13.15 -6.22
CA ASN A 180 0.47 -14.44 -5.65
C ASN A 180 0.82 -14.50 -4.15
N SER A 181 0.59 -15.64 -3.49
CA SER A 181 0.85 -15.78 -2.05
C SER A 181 2.31 -15.50 -1.68
N ASP A 182 3.27 -15.94 -2.47
CA ASP A 182 4.69 -15.66 -2.25
C ASP A 182 5.00 -14.17 -2.41
N GLY A 183 4.36 -13.51 -3.38
CA GLY A 183 4.47 -12.07 -3.61
C GLY A 183 3.90 -11.25 -2.46
N HIS A 184 2.70 -11.59 -1.98
CA HIS A 184 2.10 -10.94 -0.80
C HIS A 184 2.93 -11.16 0.45
N TRP A 185 3.43 -12.38 0.65
CA TRP A 185 4.37 -12.65 1.73
C TRP A 185 5.61 -11.76 1.60
N ARG A 186 6.23 -11.70 0.43
CA ARG A 186 7.44 -10.88 0.18
C ARG A 186 7.19 -9.40 0.43
N LEU A 187 6.02 -8.87 0.03
CA LEU A 187 5.66 -7.48 0.28
C LEU A 187 5.49 -7.22 1.78
N SER A 188 4.88 -8.14 2.53
CA SER A 188 4.76 -8.00 3.98
C SER A 188 6.13 -7.92 4.66
N GLN A 189 7.11 -8.70 4.18
CA GLN A 189 8.49 -8.65 4.67
C GLN A 189 9.13 -7.28 4.41
N ALA A 190 8.97 -6.74 3.19
CA ALA A 190 9.52 -5.43 2.83
C ALA A 190 8.92 -4.30 3.69
N VAL A 191 7.61 -4.36 3.95
CA VAL A 191 6.93 -3.42 4.85
C VAL A 191 7.47 -3.52 6.27
N LEU A 192 7.57 -4.72 6.82
CA LEU A 192 8.03 -4.93 8.20
C LEU A 192 9.52 -4.60 8.37
N GLU A 193 10.34 -4.89 7.35
CA GLU A 193 11.73 -4.48 7.34
C GLU A 193 11.87 -2.95 7.38
N LYS A 194 11.05 -2.25 6.59
CA LYS A 194 11.05 -0.79 6.56
C LYS A 194 10.55 -0.21 7.89
N LEU A 195 9.45 -0.73 8.43
CA LEU A 195 8.95 -0.33 9.75
C LEU A 195 9.95 -0.64 10.86
N GLY A 196 10.63 -1.78 10.81
CA GLY A 196 11.65 -2.14 11.77
C GLY A 196 12.85 -1.20 11.77
N LYS A 197 13.25 -0.68 10.61
CA LYS A 197 14.30 0.34 10.51
C LYS A 197 13.87 1.68 11.10
N ASP A 198 12.61 2.08 10.85
CA ASP A 198 12.12 3.39 11.21
C ASP A 198 11.59 3.45 12.66
N PHE A 199 11.11 2.32 13.20
CA PHE A 199 10.41 2.28 14.49
C PHE A 199 10.92 1.26 15.49
N ASP A 200 11.18 -0.02 15.08
CA ASP A 200 11.65 -1.07 15.98
C ASP A 200 12.49 -2.14 15.25
N PRO A 201 13.81 -2.22 15.53
CA PRO A 201 14.69 -3.24 14.94
C PRO A 201 14.32 -4.69 15.27
N ALA A 202 13.49 -4.92 16.31
CA ALA A 202 13.08 -6.27 16.71
C ALA A 202 12.04 -6.89 15.76
N TRP A 203 11.44 -6.11 14.86
CA TRP A 203 10.49 -6.62 13.85
C TRP A 203 11.15 -7.29 12.65
N LYS A 204 12.35 -7.80 12.84
CA LYS A 204 13.00 -8.66 11.84
C LYS A 204 12.20 -9.95 11.73
N ILE A 205 11.63 -10.18 10.56
CA ILE A 205 10.95 -11.43 10.26
C ILE A 205 11.96 -12.41 9.71
N PRO A 206 12.01 -13.65 10.23
CA PRO A 206 12.81 -14.70 9.63
C PRO A 206 12.36 -14.91 8.18
N LEU A 207 13.32 -15.06 7.28
CA LEU A 207 13.02 -15.56 5.93
C LEU A 207 12.35 -16.93 6.07
N PRO A 208 11.37 -17.27 5.23
CA PRO A 208 10.84 -18.62 5.22
C PRO A 208 11.96 -19.60 4.85
N PRO A 209 11.81 -20.84 5.30
CA PRO A 209 12.76 -21.90 4.98
C PRO A 209 12.86 -22.16 3.48
#